data_82d593f8885808fb447c5ad3c96f2df4
#
_entry.id   82d593f8885808fb447c5ad3c96f2df4
#
_cell.length_a   1.000
_cell.length_b   1.000
_cell.length_c   1.000
_cell.angle_alpha   90.00
_cell.angle_beta   90.00
_cell.angle_gamma   90.00
#
_symmetry.space_group_name_H-M   'P 1'
#
loop_
_entity.id
_entity.type
_entity.pdbx_description
1 polymer ?
#
loop_
_entity_poly.entity_id
_entity_poly.type
_entity_poly.pdbx_seq_one_letter_code
_entity_poly.pdbx_strand_id
1 'polypeptide(L)'
;MDFLKKLFKSSKPGDTALREEPGNSVASSNDDVAESSQADTAEDTADQAARQASSECLDRHWRSVGSVEQDVLGHVISPSFLGGPDWPSTRQAYRIVRRGDSVIIATDGLSDPFDGAPELGNGFEMELFLETGDLAEGTRGDVGDVTPLMRSWAFDVMRTVAGTVADAGGITHQLENYGVLSVELPGASEAPHLIDQIPTRFVTEDDCVGVLVGGPAPDFATRLEDMPLSPVTLVPVVLITAAELEHVRVGGRQAREALVQQLTAAGHGHRSRLDRPDLV
;
A
#
# COMPACT_ATOMS: atom_id res chain seq x y z
N MET A 1 17.87 -13.50 0.41
CA MET A 1 16.71 -13.87 1.26
C MET A 1 16.80 -13.45 2.72
N ASP A 2 17.83 -12.71 3.16
CA ASP A 2 18.05 -12.51 4.61
C ASP A 2 17.98 -11.08 5.12
N PHE A 3 17.84 -10.08 4.28
CA PHE A 3 17.90 -8.70 4.76
C PHE A 3 16.59 -8.25 5.42
N LEU A 4 15.44 -8.53 4.82
CA LEU A 4 14.13 -8.20 5.43
C LEU A 4 13.78 -9.12 6.60
N LYS A 5 14.16 -10.43 6.55
CA LYS A 5 13.97 -11.33 7.69
C LYS A 5 14.83 -11.00 8.92
N LYS A 6 15.92 -10.26 8.77
CA LYS A 6 16.77 -9.82 9.89
C LYS A 6 16.24 -8.59 10.62
N LEU A 7 15.42 -7.77 9.99
CA LEU A 7 14.81 -6.59 10.61
C LEU A 7 13.64 -6.91 11.56
N PHE A 8 13.03 -8.11 11.43
CA PHE A 8 11.80 -8.47 12.14
C PHE A 8 11.95 -9.54 13.23
N LYS A 9 13.16 -9.72 13.77
CA LYS A 9 13.37 -10.66 14.88
C LYS A 9 13.58 -9.92 16.19
N SER A 10 12.50 -9.43 16.82
CA SER A 10 12.49 -9.13 18.27
C SER A 10 11.06 -9.00 18.81
N SER A 11 10.84 -9.75 19.89
CA SER A 11 9.84 -9.63 20.95
C SER A 11 8.58 -10.50 20.83
N LYS A 12 8.68 -11.69 21.41
CA LYS A 12 7.52 -12.39 22.00
C LYS A 12 7.29 -11.84 23.40
N PRO A 13 6.03 -11.50 23.80
CA PRO A 13 5.68 -11.32 25.21
C PRO A 13 5.51 -12.68 25.89
N GLY A 14 6.00 -12.75 27.12
CA GLY A 14 6.02 -13.97 27.92
C GLY A 14 4.65 -14.38 28.43
N ASP A 15 4.54 -15.69 28.56
CA ASP A 15 3.51 -16.42 29.29
C ASP A 15 3.36 -15.91 30.73
N THR A 16 2.15 -15.55 31.13
CA THR A 16 1.82 -15.37 32.56
C THR A 16 0.60 -16.23 32.89
N ALA A 17 0.82 -17.15 33.80
CA ALA A 17 -0.07 -18.17 34.25
C ALA A 17 -1.39 -17.62 34.85
N LEU A 18 -2.46 -18.32 34.54
CA LEU A 18 -3.80 -18.22 35.15
C LEU A 18 -3.73 -18.48 36.64
N ARG A 19 -4.30 -17.60 37.43
CA ARG A 19 -4.65 -17.79 38.81
C ARG A 19 -6.16 -17.65 38.97
N GLU A 20 -6.85 -18.73 39.20
CA GLU A 20 -8.29 -18.74 39.56
C GLU A 20 -8.47 -18.20 40.97
N GLU A 21 -9.45 -17.32 41.16
CA GLU A 21 -10.08 -17.04 42.43
C GLU A 21 -11.61 -16.97 42.27
N PRO A 22 -12.38 -17.38 43.30
CA PRO A 22 -13.78 -17.72 43.13
C PRO A 22 -14.74 -16.55 43.40
N GLY A 23 -15.82 -16.63 42.67
CA GLY A 23 -17.11 -16.01 42.72
C GLY A 23 -17.43 -14.92 43.78
N ASN A 24 -17.88 -13.78 43.24
CA ASN A 24 -18.85 -12.95 43.96
C ASN A 24 -19.92 -12.48 42.97
N SER A 25 -21.14 -12.96 43.16
CA SER A 25 -22.33 -12.55 42.43
C SER A 25 -22.76 -11.17 42.93
N VAL A 26 -22.55 -10.14 42.12
CA VAL A 26 -23.19 -8.84 42.33
C VAL A 26 -24.19 -8.62 41.19
N ALA A 27 -25.44 -8.34 41.56
CA ALA A 27 -26.51 -8.01 40.64
C ALA A 27 -26.11 -6.75 39.83
N SER A 28 -25.92 -6.94 38.53
CA SER A 28 -25.69 -5.86 37.57
C SER A 28 -26.98 -5.10 37.38
N SER A 29 -26.99 -3.82 37.65
CA SER A 29 -28.14 -2.94 37.44
C SER A 29 -28.31 -2.72 35.91
N ASN A 30 -29.55 -2.63 35.43
CA ASN A 30 -29.90 -2.39 34.04
C ASN A 30 -29.34 -1.05 33.47
N ASP A 31 -28.87 -0.17 34.33
CA ASP A 31 -28.30 1.12 33.95
C ASP A 31 -26.90 0.98 33.36
N ASP A 32 -26.04 0.03 33.81
CA ASP A 32 -24.71 -0.21 33.29
C ASP A 32 -24.73 -0.76 31.86
N VAL A 33 -25.78 -1.51 31.49
CA VAL A 33 -25.93 -2.07 30.13
C VAL A 33 -26.36 -0.99 29.12
N ALA A 34 -27.14 -0.01 29.56
CA ALA A 34 -27.60 1.08 28.70
C ALA A 34 -26.46 2.10 28.45
N GLU A 35 -25.59 2.33 29.43
CA GLU A 35 -24.46 3.24 29.33
C GLU A 35 -23.36 2.66 28.46
N SER A 36 -23.05 1.35 28.56
CA SER A 36 -22.10 0.67 27.68
C SER A 36 -22.58 0.66 26.22
N SER A 37 -23.85 0.40 25.98
CA SER A 37 -24.42 0.39 24.63
C SER A 37 -24.42 1.79 23.95
N GLN A 38 -24.53 2.87 24.71
CA GLN A 38 -24.45 4.23 24.18
C GLN A 38 -22.99 4.66 23.91
N ALA A 39 -22.03 4.20 24.70
CA ALA A 39 -20.61 4.43 24.49
C ALA A 39 -20.14 3.75 23.19
N ASP A 40 -20.46 2.46 23.01
CA ASP A 40 -20.11 1.69 21.82
C ASP A 40 -20.67 2.33 20.53
N THR A 41 -21.93 2.84 20.57
CA THR A 41 -22.53 3.52 19.41
C THR A 41 -21.90 4.89 19.13
N ALA A 42 -21.38 5.59 20.14
CA ALA A 42 -20.72 6.87 19.97
C ALA A 42 -19.30 6.70 19.39
N GLU A 43 -18.56 5.67 19.82
CA GLU A 43 -17.25 5.30 19.29
C GLU A 43 -17.35 4.89 17.82
N ASP A 44 -18.27 4.00 17.46
CA ASP A 44 -18.53 3.60 16.06
C ASP A 44 -18.84 4.80 15.16
N THR A 45 -19.57 5.80 15.68
CA THR A 45 -19.89 7.02 14.94
C THR A 45 -18.67 7.91 14.74
N ALA A 46 -17.80 8.01 15.75
CA ALA A 46 -16.56 8.79 15.66
C ALA A 46 -15.56 8.17 14.67
N ASP A 47 -15.39 6.84 14.71
CA ASP A 47 -14.57 6.09 13.77
C ASP A 47 -15.04 6.26 12.33
N GLN A 48 -16.33 6.19 12.11
CA GLN A 48 -16.93 6.39 10.79
C GLN A 48 -16.73 7.83 10.29
N ALA A 49 -16.87 8.83 11.16
CA ALA A 49 -16.66 10.23 10.80
C ALA A 49 -15.19 10.51 10.47
N ALA A 50 -14.24 9.96 11.23
CA ALA A 50 -12.81 10.09 10.96
C ALA A 50 -12.42 9.43 9.62
N ARG A 51 -12.92 8.23 9.33
CA ARG A 51 -12.70 7.55 8.04
C ARG A 51 -13.29 8.33 6.87
N GLN A 52 -14.50 8.85 7.02
CA GLN A 52 -15.14 9.67 6.00
C GLN A 52 -14.31 10.92 5.69
N ALA A 53 -13.85 11.64 6.70
CA ALA A 53 -13.04 12.83 6.54
C ALA A 53 -11.68 12.53 5.88
N SER A 54 -11.02 11.42 6.24
CA SER A 54 -9.79 10.97 5.61
C SER A 54 -10.00 10.62 4.13
N SER A 55 -11.05 9.87 3.83
CA SER A 55 -11.40 9.50 2.45
C SER A 55 -11.71 10.73 1.58
N GLU A 56 -12.42 11.74 2.11
CA GLU A 56 -12.71 12.99 1.40
C GLU A 56 -11.44 13.81 1.11
N CYS A 57 -10.46 13.80 2.02
CA CYS A 57 -9.18 14.46 1.80
C CYS A 57 -8.39 13.77 0.68
N LEU A 58 -8.26 12.45 0.72
CA LEU A 58 -7.62 11.67 -0.34
C LEU A 58 -8.33 11.84 -1.70
N ASP A 59 -9.66 11.80 -1.72
CA ASP A 59 -10.45 12.00 -2.94
C ASP A 59 -10.23 13.39 -3.55
N ARG A 60 -10.24 14.44 -2.74
CA ARG A 60 -9.94 15.81 -3.18
C ARG A 60 -8.54 15.91 -3.78
N HIS A 61 -7.54 15.30 -3.15
CA HIS A 61 -6.17 15.26 -3.67
C HIS A 61 -6.11 14.56 -5.03
N TRP A 62 -6.62 13.33 -5.12
CA TRP A 62 -6.55 12.56 -6.35
C TRP A 62 -7.33 13.19 -7.51
N ARG A 63 -8.44 13.91 -7.24
CA ARG A 63 -9.15 14.73 -8.24
C ARG A 63 -8.32 15.90 -8.75
N SER A 64 -7.35 16.39 -8.00
CA SER A 64 -6.40 17.40 -8.48
C SER A 64 -5.33 16.82 -9.38
N VAL A 65 -5.06 15.52 -9.29
CA VAL A 65 -4.06 14.78 -10.08
C VAL A 65 -4.64 14.26 -11.40
N GLY A 66 -5.87 13.78 -11.39
CA GLY A 66 -6.52 13.21 -12.56
C GLY A 66 -8.00 12.95 -12.38
N SER A 67 -8.60 12.19 -13.28
CA SER A 67 -9.99 11.76 -13.21
C SER A 67 -10.11 10.53 -12.34
N VAL A 68 -10.69 10.69 -11.14
CA VAL A 68 -10.91 9.59 -10.19
C VAL A 68 -12.13 8.77 -10.63
N GLU A 69 -11.99 7.47 -10.74
CA GLU A 69 -13.11 6.56 -10.98
C GLU A 69 -14.01 6.48 -9.76
N GLN A 70 -15.31 6.24 -9.98
CA GLN A 70 -16.28 6.10 -8.89
C GLN A 70 -16.13 4.78 -8.16
N ASP A 71 -15.82 3.72 -8.90
CA ASP A 71 -15.59 2.40 -8.35
C ASP A 71 -14.12 2.23 -7.96
N VAL A 72 -13.90 1.44 -6.93
CA VAL A 72 -12.57 1.03 -6.45
C VAL A 72 -12.37 -0.46 -6.72
N LEU A 73 -11.13 -0.88 -6.88
CA LEU A 73 -10.81 -2.29 -6.83
C LEU A 73 -10.69 -2.72 -5.37
N GLY A 74 -11.30 -3.84 -5.03
CA GLY A 74 -11.28 -4.33 -3.65
C GLY A 74 -11.65 -5.80 -3.58
N HIS A 75 -11.51 -6.37 -2.42
CA HIS A 75 -11.95 -7.73 -2.14
C HIS A 75 -13.39 -7.69 -1.59
N VAL A 76 -14.23 -8.64 -2.02
CA VAL A 76 -15.58 -8.82 -1.45
C VAL A 76 -15.53 -9.21 0.03
N ILE A 77 -14.44 -9.91 0.40
CA ILE A 77 -14.12 -10.28 1.79
C ILE A 77 -12.70 -9.78 2.04
N SER A 78 -12.49 -9.02 3.12
CA SER A 78 -11.14 -8.55 3.46
C SER A 78 -10.19 -9.74 3.62
N PRO A 79 -9.00 -9.70 2.98
CA PRO A 79 -7.97 -10.72 3.14
C PRO A 79 -7.58 -11.00 4.59
N SER A 80 -7.65 -10.02 5.48
CA SER A 80 -7.38 -10.19 6.91
C SER A 80 -8.23 -11.28 7.56
N PHE A 81 -9.49 -11.44 7.16
CA PHE A 81 -10.34 -12.53 7.65
C PHE A 81 -9.90 -13.93 7.20
N LEU A 82 -9.02 -14.00 6.21
CA LEU A 82 -8.46 -15.24 5.65
C LEU A 82 -7.00 -15.43 6.05
N GLY A 83 -6.49 -14.67 7.03
CA GLY A 83 -5.09 -14.70 7.46
C GLY A 83 -4.14 -13.96 6.53
N GLY A 84 -4.66 -13.07 5.69
CA GLY A 84 -3.87 -12.14 4.89
C GLY A 84 -3.37 -10.93 5.72
N PRO A 85 -2.62 -10.02 5.10
CA PRO A 85 -2.07 -8.84 5.77
C PRO A 85 -3.14 -7.98 6.44
N ASP A 86 -2.86 -7.52 7.64
CA ASP A 86 -3.75 -6.62 8.37
C ASP A 86 -3.47 -5.16 7.98
N TRP A 87 -4.47 -4.51 7.40
CA TRP A 87 -4.48 -3.08 7.18
C TRP A 87 -5.03 -2.37 8.44
N PRO A 88 -4.83 -1.05 8.58
CA PRO A 88 -5.35 -0.29 9.72
C PRO A 88 -6.86 -0.45 9.93
N SER A 89 -7.60 -0.60 8.83
CA SER A 89 -9.03 -0.93 8.85
C SER A 89 -9.31 -2.21 8.07
N THR A 90 -10.52 -2.75 8.23
CA THR A 90 -10.97 -3.90 7.43
C THR A 90 -11.14 -3.58 5.95
N ARG A 91 -11.11 -2.29 5.56
CA ARG A 91 -11.19 -1.84 4.18
C ARG A 91 -9.83 -1.98 3.49
N GLN A 92 -9.78 -2.84 2.47
CA GLN A 92 -8.61 -3.00 1.59
C GLN A 92 -9.06 -2.73 0.16
N ALA A 93 -8.85 -1.51 -0.28
CA ALA A 93 -9.27 -1.06 -1.59
C ALA A 93 -8.12 -0.41 -2.38
N TYR A 94 -8.34 -0.26 -3.68
CA TYR A 94 -7.42 0.44 -4.58
C TYR A 94 -8.22 1.43 -5.40
N ARG A 95 -7.87 2.68 -5.29
CA ARG A 95 -8.43 3.80 -6.03
C ARG A 95 -7.80 3.87 -7.41
N ILE A 96 -8.60 4.18 -8.41
CA ILE A 96 -8.15 4.30 -9.80
C ILE A 96 -8.27 5.76 -10.23
N VAL A 97 -7.15 6.30 -10.75
CA VAL A 97 -7.08 7.66 -11.26
C VAL A 97 -6.58 7.64 -12.70
N ARG A 98 -7.40 8.12 -13.63
CA ARG A 98 -6.99 8.21 -15.04
C ARG A 98 -6.32 9.56 -15.30
N ARG A 99 -5.12 9.50 -15.89
CA ARG A 99 -4.28 10.67 -16.08
C ARG A 99 -3.68 10.67 -17.49
N GLY A 100 -4.36 11.36 -18.42
CA GLY A 100 -3.97 11.31 -19.84
C GLY A 100 -4.04 9.89 -20.39
N ASP A 101 -2.92 9.40 -20.87
CA ASP A 101 -2.73 8.03 -21.38
C ASP A 101 -2.32 7.03 -20.30
N SER A 102 -2.08 7.48 -19.07
CA SER A 102 -1.72 6.63 -17.94
C SER A 102 -2.88 6.37 -16.98
N VAL A 103 -2.70 5.37 -16.15
CA VAL A 103 -3.57 5.02 -15.02
C VAL A 103 -2.71 4.98 -13.76
N ILE A 104 -3.21 5.57 -12.69
CA ILE A 104 -2.66 5.41 -11.34
C ILE A 104 -3.55 4.39 -10.62
N ILE A 105 -2.92 3.37 -10.05
CA ILE A 105 -3.52 2.45 -9.08
C ILE A 105 -2.95 2.84 -7.73
N ALA A 106 -3.76 3.34 -6.82
CA ALA A 106 -3.34 3.75 -5.49
C ALA A 106 -4.03 2.91 -4.42
N THR A 107 -3.33 2.55 -3.35
CA THR A 107 -3.98 1.97 -2.17
C THR A 107 -4.96 2.97 -1.58
N ASP A 108 -6.01 2.46 -0.92
CA ASP A 108 -7.06 3.25 -0.31
C ASP A 108 -7.52 2.52 0.96
N GLY A 109 -6.80 2.75 2.06
CA GLY A 109 -7.00 2.08 3.33
C GLY A 109 -5.74 1.89 4.18
N LEU A 110 -4.52 2.07 3.64
CA LEU A 110 -3.29 2.04 4.47
C LEU A 110 -3.21 3.26 5.39
N SER A 111 -3.88 4.35 5.05
CA SER A 111 -4.02 5.56 5.86
C SER A 111 -5.42 5.72 6.48
N ASP A 112 -6.25 4.68 6.45
CA ASP A 112 -7.49 4.69 7.22
C ASP A 112 -7.16 4.75 8.73
N PRO A 113 -7.94 5.46 9.55
CA PRO A 113 -7.82 5.35 11.01
C PRO A 113 -7.90 3.89 11.45
N PHE A 114 -7.13 3.52 12.47
CA PHE A 114 -7.20 2.16 13.02
C PHE A 114 -8.60 1.87 13.55
N ASP A 115 -9.14 0.69 13.22
CA ASP A 115 -10.43 0.25 13.73
C ASP A 115 -10.41 0.22 15.26
N GLY A 116 -11.34 0.95 15.88
CA GLY A 116 -11.47 1.05 17.34
C GLY A 116 -10.39 1.90 18.04
N ALA A 117 -9.50 2.59 17.30
CA ALA A 117 -8.45 3.42 17.86
C ALA A 117 -8.08 4.61 16.93
N PRO A 118 -9.04 5.45 16.53
CA PRO A 118 -8.81 6.53 15.58
C PRO A 118 -7.85 7.61 16.11
N GLU A 119 -7.69 7.74 17.44
CA GLU A 119 -6.76 8.67 18.09
C GLU A 119 -5.29 8.35 17.80
N LEU A 120 -4.95 7.15 17.30
CA LEU A 120 -3.59 6.78 16.89
C LEU A 120 -3.15 7.43 15.58
N GLY A 121 -4.05 8.12 14.88
CA GLY A 121 -3.74 8.84 13.65
C GLY A 121 -4.28 8.18 12.37
N ASN A 122 -3.78 8.63 11.23
CA ASN A 122 -4.14 8.10 9.92
C ASN A 122 -3.36 6.81 9.59
N GLY A 123 -3.68 5.73 10.26
CA GLY A 123 -3.16 4.38 9.99
C GLY A 123 -1.63 4.33 9.89
N PHE A 124 -1.11 3.83 8.77
CA PHE A 124 0.33 3.81 8.53
C PHE A 124 0.90 5.15 8.02
N GLU A 125 0.09 6.21 7.99
CA GLU A 125 0.45 7.56 7.52
C GLU A 125 0.96 7.58 6.07
N MET A 126 0.53 6.61 5.27
CA MET A 126 0.94 6.48 3.88
C MET A 126 -0.11 5.79 3.01
N GLU A 127 -0.10 6.14 1.72
CA GLU A 127 -0.71 5.35 0.67
C GLU A 127 0.32 5.10 -0.43
N LEU A 128 0.28 3.91 -1.03
CA LEU A 128 1.13 3.54 -2.15
C LEU A 128 0.43 3.89 -3.47
N PHE A 129 1.19 4.20 -4.52
CA PHE A 129 0.63 4.31 -5.86
C PHE A 129 1.63 3.89 -6.94
N LEU A 130 1.11 3.33 -8.03
CA LEU A 130 1.84 3.01 -9.24
C LEU A 130 1.16 3.71 -10.43
N GLU A 131 1.92 4.46 -11.23
CA GLU A 131 1.44 5.06 -12.47
C GLU A 131 2.06 4.34 -13.67
N THR A 132 1.22 3.94 -14.64
CA THR A 132 1.65 3.34 -15.90
C THR A 132 0.70 3.65 -17.05
N GLY A 133 1.24 3.80 -18.26
CA GLY A 133 0.50 3.76 -19.51
C GLY A 133 0.53 2.39 -20.19
N ASP A 134 1.42 1.50 -19.75
CA ASP A 134 1.78 0.25 -20.43
C ASP A 134 0.96 -0.94 -19.89
N LEU A 135 -0.36 -0.83 -20.05
CA LEU A 135 -1.29 -1.91 -19.70
C LEU A 135 -1.56 -2.78 -20.93
N ALA A 136 -1.65 -4.10 -20.70
CA ALA A 136 -2.00 -5.05 -21.76
C ALA A 136 -3.38 -4.72 -22.36
N GLU A 137 -3.56 -5.06 -23.65
CA GLU A 137 -4.83 -4.85 -24.32
C GLU A 137 -6.00 -5.50 -23.55
N GLY A 138 -7.09 -4.77 -23.38
CA GLY A 138 -8.28 -5.21 -22.67
C GLY A 138 -8.15 -5.22 -21.14
N THR A 139 -7.00 -4.83 -20.55
CA THR A 139 -6.86 -4.72 -19.08
C THR A 139 -7.06 -3.31 -18.54
N ARG A 140 -7.04 -2.30 -19.40
CA ARG A 140 -7.20 -0.89 -18.98
C ARG A 140 -8.63 -0.56 -18.52
N GLY A 141 -9.63 -1.21 -19.09
CA GLY A 141 -11.05 -0.86 -18.93
C GLY A 141 -11.41 0.50 -19.53
N ASP A 142 -12.69 0.69 -19.82
CA ASP A 142 -13.25 1.99 -20.19
C ASP A 142 -13.45 2.89 -18.94
N VAL A 143 -13.73 4.18 -19.17
CA VAL A 143 -14.12 5.08 -18.08
C VAL A 143 -15.42 4.57 -17.45
N GLY A 144 -15.42 4.40 -16.13
CA GLY A 144 -16.52 3.81 -15.36
C GLY A 144 -16.46 2.28 -15.24
N ASP A 145 -15.47 1.60 -15.85
CA ASP A 145 -15.24 0.17 -15.65
C ASP A 145 -13.79 -0.08 -15.23
N VAL A 146 -13.58 -0.27 -13.94
CA VAL A 146 -12.27 -0.57 -13.34
C VAL A 146 -11.97 -2.07 -13.27
N THR A 147 -12.97 -2.94 -13.47
CA THR A 147 -12.85 -4.39 -13.30
C THR A 147 -11.73 -5.03 -14.14
N PRO A 148 -11.50 -4.63 -15.41
CA PRO A 148 -10.41 -5.19 -16.21
C PRO A 148 -9.02 -4.99 -15.62
N LEU A 149 -8.80 -3.90 -14.85
CA LEU A 149 -7.51 -3.62 -14.19
C LEU A 149 -7.10 -4.70 -13.18
N MET A 150 -8.04 -5.44 -12.62
CA MET A 150 -7.75 -6.58 -11.73
C MET A 150 -6.91 -7.67 -12.41
N ARG A 151 -6.90 -7.70 -13.74
CA ARG A 151 -6.12 -8.64 -14.55
C ARG A 151 -4.88 -8.00 -15.17
N SER A 152 -4.41 -6.90 -14.61
CA SER A 152 -3.20 -6.23 -15.07
C SER A 152 -2.00 -6.58 -14.19
N TRP A 153 -0.82 -6.62 -14.81
CA TRP A 153 0.45 -6.74 -14.11
C TRP A 153 0.62 -5.66 -13.03
N ALA A 154 0.14 -4.44 -13.32
CA ALA A 154 0.25 -3.30 -12.42
C ALA A 154 -0.55 -3.51 -11.12
N PHE A 155 -1.73 -4.13 -11.22
CA PHE A 155 -2.53 -4.48 -10.05
C PHE A 155 -1.89 -5.60 -9.23
N ASP A 156 -1.35 -6.65 -9.89
CA ASP A 156 -0.64 -7.73 -9.19
C ASP A 156 0.57 -7.18 -8.41
N VAL A 157 1.38 -6.29 -9.02
CA VAL A 157 2.48 -5.61 -8.35
C VAL A 157 1.99 -4.81 -7.14
N MET A 158 0.98 -3.95 -7.34
CA MET A 158 0.46 -3.10 -6.26
C MET A 158 -0.10 -3.92 -5.10
N ARG A 159 -0.86 -4.97 -5.39
CA ARG A 159 -1.42 -5.86 -4.37
C ARG A 159 -0.32 -6.53 -3.54
N THR A 160 0.74 -7.01 -4.20
CA THR A 160 1.85 -7.69 -3.52
C THR A 160 2.68 -6.72 -2.68
N VAL A 161 2.99 -5.53 -3.22
CA VAL A 161 3.72 -4.48 -2.46
C VAL A 161 2.90 -4.00 -1.27
N ALA A 162 1.60 -3.74 -1.45
CA ALA A 162 0.71 -3.30 -0.38
C ALA A 162 0.61 -4.34 0.74
N GLY A 163 0.51 -5.63 0.39
CA GLY A 163 0.56 -6.72 1.36
C GLY A 163 1.87 -6.75 2.14
N THR A 164 3.01 -6.64 1.45
CA THR A 164 4.33 -6.59 2.09
C THR A 164 4.49 -5.40 3.05
N VAL A 165 3.96 -4.24 2.66
CA VAL A 165 3.98 -3.02 3.50
C VAL A 165 3.07 -3.19 4.71
N ALA A 166 1.89 -3.77 4.54
CA ALA A 166 0.94 -4.02 5.64
C ALA A 166 1.50 -5.05 6.64
N ASP A 167 2.09 -6.15 6.16
CA ASP A 167 2.78 -7.15 7.02
C ASP A 167 3.92 -6.53 7.84
N ALA A 168 4.52 -5.45 7.33
CA ALA A 168 5.55 -4.69 8.04
C ALA A 168 4.99 -3.66 9.05
N GLY A 169 3.66 -3.46 9.10
CA GLY A 169 3.04 -2.41 9.90
C GLY A 169 3.31 -1.00 9.37
N GLY A 170 3.41 -0.86 8.04
CA GLY A 170 3.87 0.36 7.37
C GLY A 170 5.38 0.46 7.21
N ILE A 171 5.84 1.38 6.38
CA ILE A 171 7.27 1.61 6.10
C ILE A 171 7.67 3.10 6.17
N THR A 172 6.86 3.94 6.79
CA THR A 172 7.12 5.39 6.91
C THR A 172 8.48 5.65 7.56
N HIS A 173 8.77 4.99 8.67
CA HIS A 173 10.05 5.11 9.36
C HIS A 173 11.25 4.62 8.53
N GLN A 174 11.08 3.55 7.74
CA GLN A 174 12.13 3.04 6.84
C GLN A 174 12.41 4.05 5.71
N LEU A 175 11.37 4.67 5.15
CA LEU A 175 11.51 5.71 4.13
C LEU A 175 12.21 6.96 4.69
N GLU A 176 11.88 7.40 5.91
CA GLU A 176 12.56 8.51 6.58
C GLU A 176 14.06 8.24 6.78
N ASN A 177 14.42 7.04 7.21
CA ASN A 177 15.81 6.69 7.50
C ASN A 177 16.65 6.40 6.24
N TYR A 178 16.06 5.76 5.24
CA TYR A 178 16.78 5.21 4.10
C TYR A 178 16.45 5.90 2.77
N GLY A 179 15.45 6.78 2.74
CA GLY A 179 14.94 7.38 1.51
C GLY A 179 14.21 6.35 0.66
N VAL A 180 14.73 6.06 -0.53
CA VAL A 180 14.14 5.08 -1.44
C VAL A 180 14.49 3.66 -1.02
N LEU A 181 13.50 2.78 -1.01
CA LEU A 181 13.66 1.35 -0.76
C LEU A 181 13.57 0.56 -2.07
N SER A 182 14.09 -0.66 -2.07
CA SER A 182 13.83 -1.67 -3.10
C SER A 182 13.14 -2.86 -2.47
N VAL A 183 12.09 -3.35 -3.13
CA VAL A 183 11.34 -4.52 -2.72
C VAL A 183 11.43 -5.56 -3.82
N GLU A 184 11.65 -6.81 -3.44
CA GLU A 184 11.66 -7.96 -4.34
C GLU A 184 10.36 -8.72 -4.16
N LEU A 185 9.72 -9.03 -5.28
CA LEU A 185 8.46 -9.75 -5.37
C LEU A 185 8.76 -11.14 -5.94
N PRO A 186 8.93 -12.16 -5.09
CA PRO A 186 9.24 -13.52 -5.54
C PRO A 186 8.00 -14.20 -6.13
N GLY A 187 8.22 -15.23 -6.95
CA GLY A 187 7.15 -16.02 -7.55
C GLY A 187 6.46 -15.32 -8.72
N ALA A 188 7.22 -14.59 -9.53
CA ALA A 188 6.69 -13.92 -10.72
C ALA A 188 5.98 -14.90 -11.66
N SER A 189 6.51 -16.13 -11.81
CA SER A 189 5.92 -17.19 -12.62
C SER A 189 4.60 -17.73 -12.09
N GLU A 190 4.30 -17.54 -10.81
CA GLU A 190 3.04 -17.94 -10.16
C GLU A 190 1.95 -16.88 -10.29
N ALA A 191 2.29 -15.67 -10.76
CA ALA A 191 1.37 -14.56 -10.98
C ALA A 191 1.09 -14.40 -12.49
N PRO A 192 0.05 -15.05 -13.05
CA PRO A 192 -0.16 -15.14 -14.50
C PRO A 192 -0.33 -13.78 -15.16
N HIS A 193 -0.99 -12.83 -14.51
CA HIS A 193 -1.13 -11.49 -15.08
C HIS A 193 0.17 -10.71 -15.09
N LEU A 194 1.09 -11.01 -14.17
CA LEU A 194 2.42 -10.42 -14.15
C LEU A 194 3.30 -11.02 -15.24
N ILE A 195 3.53 -12.33 -15.20
CA ILE A 195 4.48 -13.01 -16.10
C ILE A 195 4.07 -12.95 -17.58
N ASP A 196 2.78 -12.98 -17.89
CA ASP A 196 2.27 -12.95 -19.27
C ASP A 196 2.31 -11.54 -19.89
N GLN A 197 2.39 -10.48 -19.07
CA GLN A 197 2.24 -9.10 -19.54
C GLN A 197 3.55 -8.28 -19.47
N ILE A 198 4.50 -8.65 -18.62
CA ILE A 198 5.77 -7.91 -18.52
C ILE A 198 6.86 -8.58 -19.38
N PRO A 199 7.76 -7.80 -20.00
CA PRO A 199 8.93 -8.34 -20.69
C PRO A 199 9.84 -9.12 -19.72
N THR A 200 10.46 -10.20 -20.23
CA THR A 200 11.36 -11.07 -19.44
C THR A 200 12.51 -10.33 -18.78
N ARG A 201 12.95 -9.18 -19.33
CA ARG A 201 14.01 -8.35 -18.71
C ARG A 201 13.62 -7.74 -17.33
N PHE A 202 12.35 -7.82 -16.92
CA PHE A 202 11.91 -7.42 -15.59
C PHE A 202 11.91 -8.57 -14.58
N VAL A 203 12.11 -9.79 -15.04
CA VAL A 203 12.11 -11.00 -14.21
C VAL A 203 13.55 -11.50 -14.06
N THR A 204 14.00 -11.68 -12.83
CA THR A 204 15.33 -12.19 -12.53
C THR A 204 15.41 -13.71 -12.72
N GLU A 205 16.64 -14.29 -12.76
CA GLU A 205 16.86 -15.73 -12.88
C GLU A 205 16.28 -16.49 -11.66
N ASP A 206 16.18 -15.85 -10.50
CA ASP A 206 15.59 -16.39 -9.29
C ASP A 206 14.08 -16.10 -9.16
N ASP A 207 13.40 -15.85 -10.29
CA ASP A 207 11.94 -15.68 -10.40
C ASP A 207 11.40 -14.52 -9.54
N CYS A 208 12.12 -13.39 -9.50
CA CYS A 208 11.72 -12.19 -8.79
C CYS A 208 11.46 -11.02 -9.74
N VAL A 209 10.55 -10.16 -9.35
CA VAL A 209 10.36 -8.82 -9.95
C VAL A 209 10.76 -7.77 -8.92
N GLY A 210 11.46 -6.73 -9.37
CA GLY A 210 11.92 -5.64 -8.52
C GLY A 210 11.08 -4.39 -8.64
N VAL A 211 10.90 -3.69 -7.51
CA VAL A 211 10.33 -2.35 -7.50
C VAL A 211 11.15 -1.41 -6.62
N LEU A 212 11.19 -0.12 -6.99
CA LEU A 212 11.55 0.96 -6.06
C LEU A 212 10.30 1.47 -5.36
N VAL A 213 10.44 1.80 -4.08
CA VAL A 213 9.37 2.37 -3.25
C VAL A 213 9.88 3.67 -2.62
N GLY A 214 9.17 4.77 -2.86
CA GLY A 214 9.54 6.09 -2.36
C GLY A 214 10.27 7.00 -3.35
N GLY A 215 10.40 6.61 -4.61
CA GLY A 215 11.01 7.44 -5.64
C GLY A 215 11.11 6.76 -7.00
N PRO A 216 11.31 7.54 -8.07
CA PRO A 216 11.39 9.01 -8.17
C PRO A 216 10.12 9.75 -7.73
N ALA A 217 10.28 11.01 -7.31
CA ALA A 217 9.14 11.86 -6.94
C ALA A 217 8.26 12.17 -8.17
N PRO A 218 6.91 12.20 -8.01
CA PRO A 218 6.00 12.60 -9.07
C PRO A 218 5.99 14.13 -9.26
N ASP A 219 5.25 14.58 -10.27
CA ASP A 219 5.03 15.99 -10.60
C ASP A 219 3.82 16.61 -9.86
N PHE A 220 3.33 15.94 -8.83
CA PHE A 220 2.26 16.40 -7.93
C PHE A 220 2.68 16.25 -6.46
N ALA A 221 1.95 16.92 -5.57
CA ALA A 221 2.24 16.86 -4.12
C ALA A 221 2.03 15.45 -3.58
N THR A 222 2.98 14.96 -2.79
CA THR A 222 2.92 13.63 -2.17
C THR A 222 2.69 13.68 -0.67
N ARG A 223 2.80 14.85 -0.04
CA ARG A 223 2.54 15.03 1.38
C ARG A 223 1.21 15.76 1.57
N LEU A 224 0.29 15.13 2.28
CA LEU A 224 -1.03 15.63 2.61
C LEU A 224 -1.02 16.06 4.08
N GLU A 225 -0.81 17.36 4.30
CA GLU A 225 -0.74 17.95 5.64
C GLU A 225 -2.13 18.23 6.25
N ASP A 226 -3.17 18.30 5.40
CA ASP A 226 -4.54 18.60 5.76
C ASP A 226 -5.41 17.36 6.05
N MET A 227 -4.77 16.20 6.22
CA MET A 227 -5.46 15.00 6.69
C MET A 227 -5.98 15.21 8.12
N PRO A 228 -7.15 14.61 8.47
CA PRO A 228 -7.86 14.98 9.69
C PRO A 228 -7.18 14.57 10.99
N LEU A 229 -6.36 13.52 11.00
CA LEU A 229 -5.74 13.00 12.22
C LEU A 229 -4.22 13.19 12.22
N SER A 230 -3.55 12.73 11.19
CA SER A 230 -2.11 12.91 11.02
C SER A 230 -1.77 13.01 9.53
N PRO A 231 -0.68 13.72 9.15
CA PRO A 231 -0.28 13.85 7.75
C PRO A 231 -0.03 12.51 7.08
N VAL A 232 -0.40 12.39 5.80
CA VAL A 232 -0.23 11.17 4.99
C VAL A 232 0.72 11.42 3.83
N THR A 233 1.58 10.45 3.54
CA THR A 233 2.51 10.49 2.41
C THR A 233 2.06 9.54 1.30
N LEU A 234 1.93 10.04 0.07
CA LEU A 234 1.71 9.24 -1.12
C LEU A 234 3.06 8.73 -1.65
N VAL A 235 3.25 7.44 -1.67
CA VAL A 235 4.54 6.79 -1.91
C VAL A 235 4.52 6.11 -3.29
N PRO A 236 5.36 6.54 -4.25
CA PRO A 236 5.43 5.92 -5.57
C PRO A 236 6.05 4.52 -5.50
N VAL A 237 5.48 3.62 -6.29
CA VAL A 237 6.00 2.28 -6.57
C VAL A 237 6.39 2.22 -8.04
N VAL A 238 7.65 1.94 -8.33
CA VAL A 238 8.20 1.96 -9.69
C VAL A 238 8.83 0.62 -10.04
N LEU A 239 8.32 -0.03 -11.09
CA LEU A 239 8.87 -1.28 -11.60
C LEU A 239 10.28 -1.04 -12.16
N ILE A 240 11.23 -1.89 -11.77
CA ILE A 240 12.62 -1.86 -12.24
C ILE A 240 12.99 -3.16 -12.96
N THR A 241 13.95 -3.08 -13.89
CA THR A 241 14.41 -4.26 -14.64
C THR A 241 15.22 -5.21 -13.75
N ALA A 242 15.41 -6.45 -14.20
CA ALA A 242 16.23 -7.43 -13.49
C ALA A 242 17.68 -6.96 -13.32
N ALA A 243 18.26 -6.30 -14.33
CA ALA A 243 19.60 -5.72 -14.26
C ALA A 243 19.67 -4.61 -13.20
N GLU A 244 18.67 -3.73 -13.17
CA GLU A 244 18.56 -2.67 -12.16
C GLU A 244 18.36 -3.23 -10.75
N LEU A 245 17.56 -4.29 -10.61
CA LEU A 245 17.38 -4.98 -9.33
C LEU A 245 18.70 -5.57 -8.83
N GLU A 246 19.46 -6.25 -9.70
CA GLU A 246 20.75 -6.78 -9.32
C GLU A 246 21.76 -5.66 -8.96
N HIS A 247 21.74 -4.56 -9.70
CA HIS A 247 22.55 -3.39 -9.39
C HIS A 247 22.25 -2.84 -7.98
N VAL A 248 20.98 -2.71 -7.59
CA VAL A 248 20.62 -2.21 -6.26
C VAL A 248 20.80 -3.25 -5.15
N ARG A 249 20.75 -4.56 -5.47
CA ARG A 249 21.13 -5.64 -4.54
C ARG A 249 22.58 -5.52 -4.09
N VAL A 250 23.49 -5.26 -5.05
CA VAL A 250 24.93 -5.14 -4.80
C VAL A 250 25.28 -3.78 -4.20
N GLY A 251 24.75 -2.70 -4.76
CA GLY A 251 25.15 -1.33 -4.43
C GLY A 251 24.36 -0.69 -3.29
N GLY A 252 23.29 -1.34 -2.82
CA GLY A 252 22.51 -0.89 -1.65
C GLY A 252 21.92 0.52 -1.82
N ARG A 253 21.97 1.33 -0.77
CA ARG A 253 21.38 2.67 -0.75
C ARG A 253 21.89 3.56 -1.88
N GLN A 254 23.21 3.60 -2.09
CA GLN A 254 23.81 4.47 -3.09
C GLN A 254 23.35 4.12 -4.50
N ALA A 255 23.23 2.83 -4.82
CA ALA A 255 22.72 2.38 -6.12
C ALA A 255 21.25 2.72 -6.32
N ARG A 256 20.40 2.62 -5.27
CA ARG A 256 19.00 3.05 -5.35
C ARG A 256 18.88 4.56 -5.64
N GLU A 257 19.63 5.38 -4.92
CA GLU A 257 19.65 6.83 -5.12
C GLU A 257 20.14 7.20 -6.54
N ALA A 258 21.18 6.52 -7.05
CA ALA A 258 21.67 6.68 -8.41
C ALA A 258 20.63 6.28 -9.46
N LEU A 259 19.94 5.15 -9.26
CA LEU A 259 18.90 4.68 -10.17
C LEU A 259 17.71 5.65 -10.23
N VAL A 260 17.30 6.23 -9.09
CA VAL A 260 16.27 7.29 -9.05
C VAL A 260 16.69 8.50 -9.91
N GLN A 261 17.95 8.92 -9.82
CA GLN A 261 18.47 10.02 -10.63
C GLN A 261 18.48 9.67 -12.12
N GLN A 262 18.88 8.45 -12.48
CA GLN A 262 18.90 7.96 -13.86
C GLN A 262 17.49 7.88 -14.45
N LEU A 263 16.51 7.34 -13.71
CA LEU A 263 15.09 7.31 -14.12
C LEU A 263 14.55 8.73 -14.37
N THR A 264 14.89 9.66 -13.49
CA THR A 264 14.49 11.08 -13.64
C THR A 264 15.16 11.73 -14.86
N ALA A 265 16.47 11.55 -15.03
CA ALA A 265 17.23 12.11 -16.13
C ALA A 265 16.81 11.56 -17.50
N ALA A 266 16.41 10.28 -17.54
CA ALA A 266 15.87 9.63 -18.75
C ALA A 266 14.41 10.04 -19.05
N GLY A 267 13.76 10.85 -18.20
CA GLY A 267 12.40 11.31 -18.38
C GLY A 267 11.31 10.28 -18.03
N HIS A 268 11.70 9.17 -17.41
CA HIS A 268 10.72 8.16 -16.94
C HIS A 268 10.06 8.58 -15.63
N GLY A 269 10.80 9.24 -14.73
CA GLY A 269 10.29 9.69 -13.45
C GLY A 269 9.75 8.53 -12.59
N HIS A 270 8.60 8.74 -11.96
CA HIS A 270 7.91 7.76 -11.13
C HIS A 270 7.04 6.77 -11.93
N ARG A 271 6.97 6.90 -13.26
CA ARG A 271 6.12 6.05 -14.10
C ARG A 271 6.80 4.71 -14.39
N SER A 272 6.08 3.64 -14.15
CA SER A 272 6.50 2.30 -14.56
C SER A 272 6.29 2.12 -16.06
N ARG A 273 7.40 1.94 -16.81
CA ARG A 273 7.39 1.80 -18.25
C ARG A 273 8.01 0.48 -18.67
N LEU A 274 7.24 -0.30 -19.44
CA LEU A 274 7.68 -1.61 -19.91
C LEU A 274 8.58 -1.54 -21.16
N ASP A 275 8.50 -0.46 -21.93
CA ASP A 275 9.25 -0.26 -23.18
C ASP A 275 10.65 0.36 -22.98
N ARG A 276 10.97 0.84 -21.77
CA ARG A 276 12.24 1.51 -21.50
C ARG A 276 13.44 0.55 -21.48
N PRO A 277 14.65 1.00 -21.87
CA PRO A 277 15.87 0.22 -21.69
C PRO A 277 16.30 0.14 -20.23
N ASP A 278 17.25 -0.75 -19.94
CA ASP A 278 18.00 -0.75 -18.69
C ASP A 278 18.82 0.54 -18.58
N LEU A 279 18.97 1.04 -17.35
CA LEU A 279 19.69 2.28 -17.06
C LEU A 279 21.02 2.07 -16.32
N VAL A 280 21.40 0.80 -16.10
CA VAL A 280 22.62 0.39 -15.37
C VAL A 280 23.49 -0.50 -16.23
#